data_2eec45e41c607fff151fe03a0f81b0a7
#
_entry.id   2eec45e41c607fff151fe03a0f81b0a7
#
_cell.length_a   1.000
_cell.length_b   1.000
_cell.length_c   1.000
_cell.angle_alpha   90.00
_cell.angle_beta   90.00
_cell.angle_gamma   90.00
#
_symmetry.space_group_name_H-M   'P 1'
#
loop_
_entity.id
_entity.type
_entity.pdbx_description
1 polymer ?
#
loop_
_entity_poly.entity_id
_entity_poly.type
_entity_poly.pdbx_seq_one_letter_code
_entity_poly.pdbx_strand_id
1 'polypeptide(L)'
;MRFFIYVIIFLVVASCSNTSIYNRTVTQGTVFKQDDIDRLEIGMSKDQVSFIMGQPSFQNIFDENIWDYYFLVKNGSKIQSEKKLKLFFDENGDLKEIE
;
A
#
# COMPACT_ATOMS: atom_id res chain seq x y z
N MET A 1 6.71 -57.57 -1.69
CA MET A 1 5.59 -56.65 -1.95
C MET A 1 5.23 -55.76 -0.77
N ARG A 2 5.14 -56.28 0.43
CA ARG A 2 4.85 -55.46 1.62
C ARG A 2 5.92 -54.41 1.90
N PHE A 3 7.18 -54.74 1.67
CA PHE A 3 8.28 -53.82 1.85
C PHE A 3 8.24 -52.63 0.86
N PHE A 4 7.81 -52.88 -0.37
CA PHE A 4 7.65 -51.84 -1.41
C PHE A 4 6.61 -50.82 -1.04
N ILE A 5 5.52 -51.24 -0.42
CA ILE A 5 4.43 -50.33 0.01
C ILE A 5 4.90 -49.38 1.10
N TYR A 6 5.69 -49.86 2.05
CA TYR A 6 6.26 -49.06 3.12
C TYR A 6 7.26 -48.01 2.60
N VAL A 7 8.05 -48.37 1.60
CA VAL A 7 9.00 -47.45 0.95
C VAL A 7 8.25 -46.36 0.19
N ILE A 8 7.16 -46.68 -0.49
CA ILE A 8 6.36 -45.72 -1.20
C ILE A 8 5.65 -44.75 -0.23
N ILE A 9 5.12 -45.29 0.87
CA ILE A 9 4.50 -44.46 1.92
C ILE A 9 5.50 -43.49 2.55
N PHE A 10 6.74 -43.98 2.80
CA PHE A 10 7.79 -43.14 3.36
C PHE A 10 8.22 -42.01 2.41
N LEU A 11 8.27 -42.30 1.11
CA LEU A 11 8.57 -41.29 0.07
C LEU A 11 7.50 -40.20 -0.04
N VAL A 12 6.22 -40.57 0.12
CA VAL A 12 5.11 -39.62 0.04
C VAL A 12 5.10 -38.66 1.24
N VAL A 13 5.47 -39.18 2.43
CA VAL A 13 5.52 -38.34 3.64
C VAL A 13 6.69 -37.35 3.60
N ALA A 14 7.80 -37.71 2.95
CA ALA A 14 8.97 -36.84 2.84
C ALA A 14 8.76 -35.63 1.90
N SER A 15 7.75 -35.70 1.01
CA SER A 15 7.49 -34.59 0.05
C SER A 15 6.67 -33.43 0.62
N CYS A 16 6.16 -33.58 1.84
CA CYS A 16 5.34 -32.52 2.47
C CYS A 16 6.12 -31.50 3.31
N SER A 17 7.47 -31.54 3.33
CA SER A 17 8.27 -30.69 4.21
C SER A 17 8.73 -29.36 3.59
N ASN A 18 8.22 -28.99 2.43
CA ASN A 18 8.51 -27.70 1.82
C ASN A 18 7.43 -26.66 2.17
N THR A 19 7.21 -26.43 3.45
CA THR A 19 6.51 -25.23 3.89
C THR A 19 7.52 -24.09 3.95
N SER A 20 7.83 -23.51 2.80
CA SER A 20 8.51 -22.23 2.80
C SER A 20 7.55 -21.20 3.38
N ILE A 21 7.94 -20.60 4.51
CA ILE A 21 7.22 -19.46 5.07
C ILE A 21 7.40 -18.32 4.08
N TYR A 22 6.37 -18.08 3.26
CA TYR A 22 6.36 -17.01 2.29
C TYR A 22 5.97 -15.70 3.01
N ASN A 23 6.94 -14.86 3.28
CA ASN A 23 6.69 -13.52 3.82
C ASN A 23 6.17 -12.62 2.70
N ARG A 24 4.86 -12.40 2.69
CA ARG A 24 4.26 -11.44 1.77
C ARG A 24 4.46 -10.03 2.29
N THR A 25 5.00 -9.18 1.43
CA THR A 25 4.96 -7.73 1.64
C THR A 25 3.56 -7.27 1.26
N VAL A 26 2.83 -6.75 2.24
CA VAL A 26 1.48 -6.22 2.03
C VAL A 26 1.56 -4.70 2.00
N THR A 27 1.04 -4.11 0.92
CA THR A 27 0.93 -2.67 0.74
C THR A 27 -0.53 -2.27 0.94
N GLN A 28 -0.78 -1.33 1.84
CA GLN A 28 -2.11 -0.79 2.12
C GLN A 28 -2.15 0.71 1.84
N GLY A 29 -3.30 1.18 1.34
CA GLY A 29 -3.52 2.59 1.00
C GLY A 29 -3.09 2.93 -0.42
N THR A 30 -3.05 4.22 -0.73
CA THR A 30 -2.64 4.73 -2.03
C THR A 30 -1.12 4.76 -2.13
N VAL A 31 -0.57 4.07 -3.12
CA VAL A 31 0.88 4.05 -3.34
C VAL A 31 1.33 5.39 -3.91
N PHE A 32 2.20 6.09 -3.19
CA PHE A 32 2.82 7.30 -3.67
C PHE A 32 4.30 7.34 -3.27
N LYS A 33 5.10 8.02 -4.06
CA LYS A 33 6.53 8.16 -3.85
C LYS A 33 6.86 9.59 -3.45
N GLN A 34 8.04 9.79 -2.87
CA GLN A 34 8.53 11.12 -2.56
C GLN A 34 8.62 12.02 -3.80
N ASP A 35 9.00 11.44 -4.95
CA ASP A 35 9.04 12.15 -6.22
C ASP A 35 7.67 12.70 -6.63
N ASP A 36 6.61 11.97 -6.34
CA ASP A 36 5.24 12.42 -6.62
C ASP A 36 4.86 13.62 -5.76
N ILE A 37 5.26 13.62 -4.48
CA ILE A 37 5.05 14.75 -3.58
C ILE A 37 5.81 15.99 -4.08
N ASP A 38 7.04 15.79 -4.55
CA ASP A 38 7.90 16.87 -5.06
C ASP A 38 7.35 17.54 -6.32
N ARG A 39 6.49 16.85 -7.06
CA ARG A 39 5.80 17.37 -8.24
C ARG A 39 4.59 18.25 -7.90
N LEU A 40 4.09 18.15 -6.67
CA LEU A 40 2.94 18.93 -6.24
C LEU A 40 3.32 20.41 -6.09
N GLU A 41 2.48 21.28 -6.62
CA GLU A 41 2.64 22.73 -6.54
C GLU A 41 1.36 23.36 -6.02
N ILE A 42 1.52 24.41 -5.23
CA ILE A 42 0.39 25.18 -4.73
C ILE A 42 -0.34 25.83 -5.93
N GLY A 43 -1.66 25.71 -5.95
CA GLY A 43 -2.49 26.19 -7.04
C GLY A 43 -2.90 25.10 -8.05
N MET A 44 -2.41 23.87 -7.90
CA MET A 44 -2.87 22.74 -8.71
C MET A 44 -4.32 22.40 -8.42
N SER A 45 -5.08 22.04 -9.46
CA SER A 45 -6.44 21.55 -9.29
C SER A 45 -6.47 20.14 -8.70
N LYS A 46 -7.64 19.74 -8.16
CA LYS A 46 -7.85 18.37 -7.67
C LYS A 46 -7.58 17.32 -8.75
N ASP A 47 -7.96 17.60 -10.00
CA ASP A 47 -7.71 16.69 -11.13
C ASP A 47 -6.23 16.50 -11.40
N GLN A 48 -5.45 17.58 -11.35
CA GLN A 48 -4.01 17.54 -11.52
C GLN A 48 -3.32 16.75 -10.40
N VAL A 49 -3.75 16.95 -9.16
CA VAL A 49 -3.25 16.21 -8.01
C VAL A 49 -3.59 14.73 -8.13
N SER A 50 -4.81 14.40 -8.53
CA SER A 50 -5.23 13.00 -8.75
C SER A 50 -4.43 12.33 -9.85
N PHE A 51 -4.04 13.06 -10.87
CA PHE A 51 -3.21 12.54 -11.96
C PHE A 51 -1.81 12.15 -11.47
N ILE A 52 -1.23 12.95 -10.58
CA ILE A 52 0.12 12.72 -10.03
C ILE A 52 0.10 11.69 -8.91
N MET A 53 -0.81 11.86 -7.96
CA MET A 53 -0.85 11.10 -6.70
C MET A 53 -1.82 9.93 -6.72
N GLY A 54 -2.76 9.91 -7.65
CA GLY A 54 -3.89 8.98 -7.62
C GLY A 54 -5.00 9.46 -6.68
N GLN A 55 -5.98 8.61 -6.45
CA GLN A 55 -7.09 8.93 -5.54
C GLN A 55 -6.60 8.95 -4.09
N PRO A 56 -7.15 9.85 -3.24
CA PRO A 56 -6.79 9.87 -1.84
C PRO A 56 -7.26 8.60 -1.11
N SER A 57 -6.51 8.18 -0.11
CA SER A 57 -6.86 7.03 0.72
C SER A 57 -8.12 7.31 1.54
N PHE A 58 -8.24 8.52 2.04
CA PHE A 58 -9.37 8.96 2.84
C PHE A 58 -9.78 10.36 2.42
N GLN A 59 -11.09 10.59 2.32
CA GLN A 59 -11.65 11.92 2.19
C GLN A 59 -12.31 12.30 3.52
N ASN A 60 -12.10 13.54 3.95
CA ASN A 60 -12.73 14.02 5.16
C ASN A 60 -14.24 14.15 4.94
N ILE A 61 -15.03 13.51 5.80
CA ILE A 61 -16.50 13.51 5.71
C ILE A 61 -17.06 14.92 5.92
N PHE A 62 -16.39 15.73 6.72
CA PHE A 62 -16.83 17.07 7.09
C PHE A 62 -16.31 18.16 6.12
N ASP A 63 -15.25 17.88 5.38
CA ASP A 63 -14.64 18.83 4.46
C ASP A 63 -14.06 18.10 3.25
N GLU A 64 -14.71 18.22 2.09
CA GLU A 64 -14.28 17.61 0.84
C GLU A 64 -12.98 18.21 0.29
N ASN A 65 -12.55 19.34 0.82
CA ASN A 65 -11.32 20.03 0.42
C ASN A 65 -10.08 19.54 1.17
N ILE A 66 -10.23 18.55 2.04
CA ILE A 66 -9.11 17.91 2.74
C ILE A 66 -8.96 16.49 2.23
N TRP A 67 -7.82 16.20 1.64
CA TRP A 67 -7.47 14.87 1.15
C TRP A 67 -6.34 14.28 1.97
N ASP A 68 -6.57 13.07 2.50
CA ASP A 68 -5.57 12.33 3.25
C ASP A 68 -5.02 11.19 2.42
N TYR A 69 -3.70 11.17 2.24
CA TYR A 69 -2.98 10.08 1.62
C TYR A 69 -2.25 9.29 2.70
N TYR A 70 -2.47 8.01 2.70
CA TYR A 70 -1.84 7.09 3.65
C TYR A 70 -1.26 5.91 2.92
N PHE A 71 -0.01 5.62 3.21
CA PHE A 71 0.71 4.50 2.62
C PHE A 71 1.41 3.71 3.70
N LEU A 72 1.13 2.42 3.75
CA LEU A 72 1.70 1.51 4.73
C LEU A 72 2.26 0.28 4.03
N VAL A 73 3.52 -0.03 4.30
CA VAL A 73 4.15 -1.26 3.86
C VAL A 73 4.45 -2.13 5.07
N LYS A 74 3.86 -3.32 5.09
CA LYS A 74 4.10 -4.33 6.11
C LYS A 74 4.80 -5.54 5.51
N ASN A 75 5.75 -6.09 6.27
CA ASN A 75 6.33 -7.40 5.97
C ASN A 75 6.02 -8.32 7.16
N GLY A 76 5.07 -9.25 6.95
CA GLY A 76 4.52 -10.05 8.02
C GLY A 76 3.81 -9.19 9.06
N SER A 77 4.24 -9.25 10.32
CA SER A 77 3.70 -8.42 11.41
C SER A 77 4.47 -7.11 11.61
N LYS A 78 5.56 -6.88 10.86
CA LYS A 78 6.40 -5.69 11.01
C LYS A 78 6.03 -4.64 9.97
N ILE A 79 5.90 -3.40 10.41
CA ILE A 79 5.71 -2.23 9.56
C ILE A 79 7.08 -1.82 9.01
N GLN A 80 7.26 -1.89 7.67
CA GLN A 80 8.50 -1.48 7.02
C GLN A 80 8.55 0.02 6.76
N SER A 81 7.46 0.59 6.30
CA SER A 81 7.37 2.03 6.09
C SER A 81 5.93 2.51 6.24
N GLU A 82 5.81 3.75 6.66
CA GLU A 82 4.53 4.44 6.82
C GLU A 82 4.73 5.87 6.33
N LYS A 83 3.82 6.32 5.44
CA LYS A 83 3.82 7.70 4.94
C LYS A 83 2.42 8.26 5.06
N LYS A 84 2.34 9.48 5.55
CA LYS A 84 1.10 10.25 5.65
C LYS A 84 1.30 11.58 4.96
N LEU A 85 0.30 11.98 4.21
CA LEU A 85 0.28 13.27 3.52
C LEU A 85 -1.12 13.83 3.58
N LYS A 86 -1.24 15.07 3.99
CA LYS A 86 -2.51 15.78 4.02
C LYS A 86 -2.45 16.96 3.06
N LEU A 87 -3.42 17.04 2.17
CA LEU A 87 -3.56 18.10 1.19
C LEU A 87 -4.81 18.92 1.50
N PHE A 88 -4.63 20.24 1.52
CA PHE A 88 -5.72 21.18 1.72
C PHE A 88 -5.99 21.93 0.42
N PHE A 89 -7.24 21.91 0.00
CA PHE A 89 -7.71 22.64 -1.18
C PHE A 89 -8.55 23.85 -0.74
N ASP A 90 -8.53 24.90 -1.56
CA ASP A 90 -9.36 26.07 -1.33
C ASP A 90 -10.79 25.85 -1.85
N GLU A 91 -11.64 26.88 -1.75
CA GLU A 91 -13.04 26.83 -2.19
C GLU A 91 -13.17 26.59 -3.70
N ASN A 92 -12.17 26.95 -4.48
CA ASN A 92 -12.12 26.75 -5.93
C ASN A 92 -11.65 25.36 -6.32
N GLY A 93 -11.18 24.56 -5.35
CA GLY A 93 -10.62 23.24 -5.60
C GLY A 93 -9.16 23.24 -5.99
N ASP A 94 -8.44 24.33 -5.73
CA ASP A 94 -7.02 24.46 -5.98
C ASP A 94 -6.21 24.14 -4.72
N LEU A 95 -5.06 23.51 -4.90
CA LEU A 95 -4.19 23.13 -3.79
C LEU A 95 -3.68 24.37 -3.05
N LYS A 96 -3.98 24.44 -1.77
CA LYS A 96 -3.68 25.58 -0.90
C LYS A 96 -2.48 25.30 0.01
N GLU A 97 -2.42 24.11 0.58
CA GLU A 97 -1.40 23.71 1.56
C GLU A 97 -1.11 22.23 1.48
N ILE A 98 0.14 21.88 1.72
CA ILE A 98 0.64 20.50 1.81
C ILE A 98 1.22 20.31 3.21
N GLU A 99 0.76 19.28 3.91
CA GLU A 99 1.19 18.98 5.27
C GLU A 99 1.77 17.56 5.44
#